data_166d84c121adeada1e976b390226f8d7
#
_entry.id   166d84c121adeada1e976b390226f8d7
#
_cell.length_a   1.000
_cell.length_b   1.000
_cell.length_c   1.000
_cell.angle_alpha   90.00
_cell.angle_beta   90.00
_cell.angle_gamma   90.00
#
_symmetry.space_group_name_H-M   'P 1'
#
loop_
_entity.id
_entity.type
_entity.pdbx_description
1 polymer ?
#
loop_
_entity_poly.entity_id
_entity_poly.type
_entity_poly.pdbx_seq_one_letter_code
_entity_poly.pdbx_strand_id
1 'polypeptide(L)'
;MKLTFEEKKLLYTYGCADLKLTRKRLYGVAGLTVDPDQNKLVLDFCRKLEDETPADWYDQMFYFVRAEMECYANMLFLMQDIEENKEWRKEDFVDPDDNV
;
A
#
# COMPACT_ATOMS: atom_id res chain seq x y z
N MET A 1 16.21 5.16 2.98
CA MET A 1 15.63 3.90 3.46
C MET A 1 14.78 3.28 2.37
N LYS A 2 14.90 2.00 2.20
CA LYS A 2 14.19 1.28 1.15
C LYS A 2 13.12 0.38 1.77
N LEU A 3 11.88 0.55 1.33
CA LEU A 3 10.76 -0.21 1.87
C LEU A 3 10.34 -1.31 0.90
N THR A 4 10.04 -2.48 1.46
CA THR A 4 9.42 -3.56 0.68
C THR A 4 7.94 -3.24 0.46
N PHE A 5 7.32 -3.96 -0.46
CA PHE A 5 5.89 -3.80 -0.72
C PHE A 5 5.05 -4.06 0.54
N GLU A 6 5.41 -5.09 1.29
CA GLU A 6 4.69 -5.42 2.53
C GLU A 6 4.83 -4.31 3.57
N GLU A 7 6.01 -3.72 3.68
CA GLU A 7 6.23 -2.60 4.58
C GLU A 7 5.43 -1.38 4.16
N LYS A 8 5.35 -1.12 2.87
CA LYS A 8 4.53 -0.02 2.35
C LYS A 8 3.06 -0.23 2.66
N LYS A 9 2.58 -1.46 2.55
CA LYS A 9 1.19 -1.80 2.90
C LYS A 9 0.92 -1.53 4.38
N LEU A 10 1.83 -1.91 5.24
CA LEU A 10 1.71 -1.64 6.66
C LEU A 10 1.66 -0.14 6.95
N LEU A 11 2.54 0.61 6.32
CA LEU A 11 2.59 2.04 6.50
C LEU A 11 1.32 2.72 6.00
N TYR A 12 0.82 2.30 4.86
CA TYR A 12 -0.40 2.85 4.30
C TYR A 12 -1.62 2.53 5.17
N THR A 13 -1.70 1.30 5.68
CA THR A 13 -2.85 0.84 6.42
C THR A 13 -2.92 1.44 7.83
N TYR A 14 -1.78 1.49 8.52
CA TYR A 14 -1.74 1.85 9.94
C TYR A 14 -0.99 3.14 10.23
N GLY A 15 -0.24 3.66 9.26
CA GLY A 15 0.60 4.82 9.48
C GLY A 15 -0.12 6.14 9.35
N CYS A 16 0.60 7.18 9.71
CA CYS A 16 0.18 8.56 9.51
C CYS A 16 1.44 9.42 9.35
N ALA A 17 1.26 10.72 9.18
CA ALA A 17 2.39 11.62 9.00
C ALA A 17 3.25 11.81 10.26
N ASP A 18 2.79 11.31 11.40
CA ASP A 18 3.51 11.37 12.66
C ASP A 18 4.24 10.05 12.89
N LEU A 19 5.56 10.09 12.88
CA LEU A 19 6.39 8.89 13.04
C LEU A 19 6.14 8.20 14.39
N LYS A 20 6.08 8.97 15.45
CA LYS A 20 5.88 8.44 16.78
C LYS A 20 4.56 7.71 16.92
N LEU A 21 3.50 8.30 16.39
CA LEU A 21 2.17 7.70 16.41
C LEU A 21 2.12 6.46 15.51
N THR A 22 2.76 6.50 14.36
CA THR A 22 2.85 5.35 13.46
C THR A 22 3.49 4.17 14.15
N ARG A 23 4.62 4.40 14.84
CA ARG A 23 5.30 3.34 15.57
C ARG A 23 4.43 2.77 16.67
N LYS A 24 3.73 3.64 17.39
CA LYS A 24 2.82 3.20 18.45
C LYS A 24 1.71 2.31 17.91
N ARG A 25 1.13 2.69 16.77
CA ARG A 25 0.08 1.90 16.12
C ARG A 25 0.60 0.55 15.65
N LEU A 26 1.79 0.52 15.07
CA LEU A 26 2.38 -0.72 14.58
C LEU A 26 2.71 -1.67 15.72
N TYR A 27 3.19 -1.18 16.84
CA TYR A 27 3.40 -2.03 18.02
C TYR A 27 2.07 -2.61 18.52
N GLY A 28 1.00 -1.83 18.46
CA GLY A 28 -0.34 -2.33 18.79
C GLY A 28 -0.78 -3.44 17.86
N VAL A 29 -0.53 -3.27 16.57
CA VAL A 29 -0.85 -4.30 15.56
C VAL A 29 -0.05 -5.56 15.82
N ALA A 30 1.23 -5.43 16.14
CA ALA A 30 2.07 -6.59 16.44
C ALA A 30 1.54 -7.34 17.66
N GLY A 31 1.05 -6.62 18.65
CA GLY A 31 0.49 -7.24 19.84
C GLY A 31 -0.77 -8.04 19.59
N LEU A 32 -1.50 -7.71 18.51
CA LEU A 32 -2.72 -8.40 18.13
C LEU A 32 -2.50 -9.46 17.05
N THR A 33 -1.32 -9.52 16.47
CA THR A 33 -1.03 -10.44 15.37
C THR A 33 -0.58 -11.79 15.93
N VAL A 34 -1.34 -12.82 15.60
CA VAL A 34 -1.11 -14.19 16.09
C VAL A 34 -0.07 -14.93 15.24
N ASP A 35 -0.06 -14.66 13.93
CA ASP A 35 0.86 -15.30 13.00
C ASP A 35 2.30 -14.86 13.28
N PRO A 36 3.22 -15.80 13.58
CA PRO A 36 4.61 -15.42 13.92
C PRO A 36 5.33 -14.70 12.80
N ASP A 37 5.07 -15.05 11.56
CA ASP A 37 5.74 -14.42 10.41
C ASP A 37 5.27 -12.98 10.22
N GLN A 38 3.96 -12.76 10.35
CA GLN A 38 3.41 -11.41 10.27
C GLN A 38 3.83 -10.57 11.46
N ASN A 39 3.86 -11.15 12.63
CA ASN A 39 4.31 -10.47 13.84
C ASN A 39 5.74 -9.98 13.67
N LYS A 40 6.62 -10.86 13.18
CA LYS A 40 8.01 -10.50 12.94
C LYS A 40 8.13 -9.39 11.91
N LEU A 41 7.36 -9.45 10.83
CA LEU A 41 7.36 -8.44 9.79
C LEU A 41 7.02 -7.07 10.38
N VAL A 42 5.99 -6.99 11.19
CA VAL A 42 5.55 -5.73 11.80
C VAL A 42 6.61 -5.19 12.75
N LEU A 43 7.17 -6.03 13.60
CA LEU A 43 8.20 -5.62 14.56
C LEU A 43 9.47 -5.17 13.87
N ASP A 44 9.89 -5.89 12.83
CA ASP A 44 11.09 -5.53 12.07
C ASP A 44 10.90 -4.19 11.39
N PHE A 45 9.70 -3.94 10.86
CA PHE A 45 9.38 -2.66 10.26
C PHE A 45 9.41 -1.53 11.28
N CYS A 46 8.87 -1.75 12.48
CA CYS A 46 8.94 -0.78 13.55
C CYS A 46 10.37 -0.39 13.88
N ARG A 47 11.25 -1.38 13.99
CA ARG A 47 12.67 -1.15 14.27
C ARG A 47 13.34 -0.38 13.14
N LYS A 48 13.00 -0.71 11.91
CA LYS A 48 13.53 -0.03 10.73
C LYS A 48 13.14 1.45 10.74
N LEU A 49 11.89 1.75 11.05
CA LEU A 49 11.43 3.13 11.18
C LEU A 49 12.17 3.87 12.29
N GLU A 50 12.44 3.18 13.38
CA GLU A 50 13.14 3.76 14.53
C GLU A 50 14.58 4.10 14.20
N ASP A 51 15.27 3.16 13.53
CA ASP A 51 16.71 3.24 13.33
C ASP A 51 17.10 4.00 12.07
N GLU A 52 16.31 3.92 11.02
CA GLU A 52 16.70 4.40 9.70
C GLU A 52 15.95 5.64 9.22
N THR A 53 14.87 6.01 9.88
CA THR A 53 14.04 7.11 9.39
C THR A 53 14.20 8.35 10.24
N PRO A 54 14.83 9.42 9.71
CA PRO A 54 14.87 10.71 10.39
C PRO A 54 13.45 11.27 10.54
N ALA A 55 13.15 11.78 11.72
CA ALA A 55 11.81 12.29 12.02
C ALA A 55 11.44 13.49 11.16
N ASP A 56 12.43 14.27 10.76
CA ASP A 56 12.22 15.53 10.06
C ASP A 56 11.83 15.34 8.59
N TRP A 57 12.07 14.16 7.99
CA TRP A 57 11.59 13.90 6.62
C TRP A 57 10.65 12.72 6.53
N TYR A 58 10.27 12.13 7.65
CA TYR A 58 9.35 11.00 7.67
C TYR A 58 8.01 11.33 7.01
N ASP A 59 7.49 12.52 7.26
CA ASP A 59 6.21 12.93 6.71
C ASP A 59 6.21 12.94 5.19
N GLN A 60 7.31 13.39 4.58
CA GLN A 60 7.45 13.36 3.13
C GLN A 60 7.44 11.93 2.60
N MET A 61 8.17 11.04 3.27
CA MET A 61 8.19 9.63 2.92
C MET A 61 6.79 9.02 3.04
N PHE A 62 6.08 9.34 4.10
CA PHE A 62 4.73 8.82 4.33
C PHE A 62 3.78 9.23 3.20
N TYR A 63 3.77 10.50 2.84
CA TYR A 63 2.90 10.97 1.77
C TYR A 63 3.26 10.38 0.43
N PHE A 64 4.53 10.15 0.17
CA PHE A 64 4.98 9.50 -1.05
C PHE A 64 4.48 8.06 -1.13
N VAL A 65 4.65 7.31 -0.05
CA VAL A 65 4.17 5.93 0.01
C VAL A 65 2.65 5.86 -0.10
N ARG A 66 1.96 6.77 0.55
CA ARG A 66 0.51 6.83 0.48
C ARG A 66 0.03 7.03 -0.95
N ALA A 67 0.63 7.96 -1.68
CA ALA A 67 0.27 8.22 -3.06
C ALA A 67 0.56 7.01 -3.94
N GLU A 68 1.70 6.35 -3.73
CA GLU A 68 2.06 5.14 -4.46
C GLU A 68 1.07 4.01 -4.23
N MET A 69 0.68 3.79 -2.99
CA MET A 69 -0.26 2.72 -2.65
C MET A 69 -1.66 3.02 -3.15
N GLU A 70 -2.10 4.26 -3.11
CA GLU A 70 -3.39 4.65 -3.66
C GLU A 70 -3.43 4.44 -5.16
N CYS A 71 -2.34 4.78 -5.84
CA CYS A 71 -2.22 4.55 -7.28
C CYS A 71 -2.30 3.06 -7.60
N TYR A 72 -1.61 2.24 -6.82
CA TYR A 72 -1.65 0.79 -6.98
C TYR A 72 -3.04 0.23 -6.77
N ALA A 73 -3.73 0.68 -5.72
CA ALA A 73 -5.09 0.23 -5.43
C ALA A 73 -6.05 0.60 -6.57
N ASN A 74 -5.89 1.81 -7.12
CA ASN A 74 -6.71 2.25 -8.25
C ASN A 74 -6.43 1.41 -9.49
N MET A 75 -5.18 1.06 -9.73
CA MET A 75 -4.84 0.19 -10.85
C MET A 75 -5.48 -1.18 -10.73
N LEU A 76 -5.43 -1.77 -9.54
CA LEU A 76 -6.06 -3.07 -9.30
C LEU A 76 -7.56 -2.99 -9.52
N PHE A 77 -8.19 -1.93 -9.05
CA PHE A 77 -9.62 -1.73 -9.23
C PHE A 77 -9.98 -1.64 -10.70
N LEU A 78 -9.21 -0.87 -11.47
CA LEU A 78 -9.44 -0.72 -12.91
C LEU A 78 -9.24 -2.04 -13.64
N MET A 79 -8.23 -2.80 -13.28
CA MET A 79 -7.99 -4.10 -13.89
C MET A 79 -9.13 -5.07 -13.60
N GLN A 80 -9.64 -5.06 -12.40
CA GLN A 80 -10.78 -5.89 -12.02
C GLN A 80 -12.02 -5.50 -12.81
N ASP A 81 -12.27 -4.21 -12.96
CA ASP A 81 -13.38 -3.70 -13.73
C ASP A 81 -13.30 -4.13 -15.19
N ILE A 82 -12.11 -4.07 -15.76
CA ILE A 82 -11.87 -4.53 -17.14
C ILE A 82 -12.18 -6.02 -17.26
N GLU A 83 -11.77 -6.82 -16.31
CA GLU A 83 -12.05 -8.25 -16.30
C GLU A 83 -13.54 -8.55 -16.24
N GLU A 84 -14.25 -7.86 -15.36
CA GLU A 84 -15.68 -8.07 -15.17
C GLU A 84 -16.49 -7.64 -16.38
N ASN A 85 -16.04 -6.62 -17.10
CA ASN A 85 -16.73 -6.08 -18.25
C ASN A 85 -16.08 -6.47 -19.57
N LYS A 86 -15.42 -7.58 -19.57
CA LYS A 86 -14.64 -8.06 -20.70
C LYS A 86 -15.45 -8.16 -21.98
N GLU A 87 -16.64 -8.72 -21.92
CA GLU A 87 -17.49 -8.89 -23.09
C GLU A 87 -18.04 -7.55 -23.58
N TRP A 88 -18.42 -6.70 -22.66
CA TRP A 88 -18.89 -5.37 -22.99
C TRP A 88 -17.80 -4.58 -23.72
N ARG A 89 -16.59 -4.65 -23.25
CA ARG A 89 -15.47 -3.99 -23.90
C ARG A 89 -15.22 -4.53 -25.28
N LYS A 90 -15.36 -5.81 -25.44
CA LYS A 90 -15.17 -6.48 -26.70
C LYS A 90 -16.16 -5.99 -27.75
N GLU A 91 -17.40 -5.85 -27.37
CA GLU A 91 -18.44 -5.32 -28.26
C GLU A 91 -18.16 -3.86 -28.60
N ASP A 92 -17.75 -3.10 -27.62
CA ASP A 92 -17.49 -1.69 -27.76
C ASP A 92 -16.35 -1.41 -28.74
N PHE A 93 -15.34 -2.25 -28.71
CA PHE A 93 -14.19 -2.09 -29.60
C PHE A 93 -14.43 -2.60 -31.01
N VAL A 94 -15.22 -3.60 -31.14
CA VAL A 94 -15.46 -4.23 -32.45
C VAL A 94 -16.32 -3.35 -33.34
N ASP A 95 -17.35 -2.78 -32.80
CA ASP A 95 -18.33 -2.05 -33.59
C ASP A 95 -17.79 -0.93 -34.44
N PRO A 96 -17.03 0.00 -33.90
CA PRO A 96 -16.57 1.13 -34.69
C PRO A 96 -15.66 0.71 -35.85
N ASP A 97 -14.85 -0.27 -35.62
CA ASP A 97 -13.87 -0.72 -36.59
C ASP A 97 -14.47 -1.57 -37.67
N ASP A 98 -15.38 -2.40 -37.31
CA ASP A 98 -16.01 -3.30 -38.28
C ASP A 98 -16.91 -2.58 -39.24
N ASN A 99 -17.36 -1.43 -38.89
CA ASN A 99 -18.24 -0.64 -39.73
C ASN A 99 -17.49 0.16 -40.76
N VAL A 100 -16.20 0.17 -40.61
CA VAL A 100 -15.34 0.82 -41.62
C VAL A 100 -15.00 -0.15 -42.74
#